data_4e3275a8f52c2a965b8dd38e9a8f6bc1
#
_entry.id   4e3275a8f52c2a965b8dd38e9a8f6bc1
#
_cell.length_a   1.000
_cell.length_b   1.000
_cell.length_c   1.000
_cell.angle_alpha   90.00
_cell.angle_beta   90.00
_cell.angle_gamma   90.00
#
_symmetry.space_group_name_H-M   'P 1'
#
loop_
_entity.id
_entity.type
_entity.pdbx_description
1 polymer ?
#
loop_
_entity_poly.entity_id
_entity_poly.type
_entity_poly.pdbx_seq_one_letter_code
_entity_poly.pdbx_strand_id
1 'polypeptide(L)'
;MKALNIITATTALYSEEVNQHRTDLLRQQLRSRGLEFSECGVEERPAFALVVDLDGVDHSEVIRLARRYGQEYIVVWREDGKAFKYNLAPGSGGPSVTSIEELP
;
A
#
# COMPACT_ATOMS: atom_id res chain seq x y z
N MET A 1 -8.29 11.74 -9.83
CA MET A 1 -8.16 12.18 -8.42
C MET A 1 -6.90 11.60 -7.82
N LYS A 2 -6.05 12.45 -7.28
CA LYS A 2 -4.83 11.99 -6.60
C LYS A 2 -5.14 11.59 -5.16
N ALA A 3 -4.44 10.58 -4.68
CA ALA A 3 -4.59 10.10 -3.32
C ALA A 3 -3.26 9.59 -2.78
N LEU A 4 -3.09 9.65 -1.47
CA LEU A 4 -1.93 9.07 -0.79
C LEU A 4 -2.20 7.59 -0.55
N ASN A 5 -1.38 6.74 -1.15
CA ASN A 5 -1.45 5.29 -0.97
C ASN A 5 -0.37 4.87 0.00
N ILE A 6 -0.73 4.10 1.02
CA ILE A 6 0.21 3.61 2.03
C ILE A 6 0.31 2.10 1.93
N ILE A 7 1.50 1.59 1.64
CA ILE A 7 1.78 0.17 1.48
C ILE A 7 2.96 -0.24 2.35
N THR A 8 3.01 -1.51 2.70
CA THR A 8 4.11 -2.08 3.47
C THR A 8 4.46 -3.47 2.95
N ALA A 9 5.69 -3.93 3.18
CA ALA A 9 6.10 -5.29 2.88
C ALA A 9 6.21 -6.15 4.16
N THR A 10 5.91 -5.60 5.32
CA THR A 10 6.01 -6.31 6.59
C THR A 10 4.73 -7.10 6.89
N THR A 11 4.90 -8.24 7.55
CA THR A 11 3.78 -9.06 7.99
C THR A 11 4.16 -9.76 9.29
N ALA A 12 3.16 -10.05 10.12
CA ALA A 12 3.35 -10.77 11.37
C ALA A 12 3.76 -12.25 11.15
N LEU A 13 3.64 -12.75 9.91
CA LEU A 13 4.00 -14.13 9.56
C LEU A 13 5.51 -14.37 9.47
N TYR A 14 6.31 -13.31 9.37
CA TYR A 14 7.75 -13.42 9.18
C TYR A 14 8.50 -12.76 10.34
N SER A 15 9.77 -13.17 10.48
CA SER A 15 10.67 -12.54 11.44
C SER A 15 10.98 -11.09 11.06
N GLU A 16 11.49 -10.32 12.01
CA GLU A 16 11.91 -8.95 11.76
C GLU A 16 12.99 -8.89 10.66
N GLU A 17 13.93 -9.82 10.66
CA GLU A 17 14.99 -9.91 9.66
C GLU A 17 14.43 -10.13 8.24
N VAL A 18 13.49 -11.06 8.09
CA VAL A 18 12.83 -11.33 6.82
C VAL A 18 12.03 -10.12 6.38
N ASN A 19 11.31 -9.48 7.28
CA ASN A 19 10.54 -8.27 6.98
C ASN A 19 11.43 -7.13 6.52
N GLN A 20 12.62 -6.97 7.11
CA GLN A 20 13.59 -5.97 6.68
C GLN A 20 14.03 -6.21 5.24
N HIS A 21 14.33 -7.45 4.90
CA HIS A 21 14.70 -7.83 3.54
C HIS A 21 13.57 -7.54 2.55
N ARG A 22 12.34 -7.88 2.91
CA ARG A 22 11.16 -7.63 2.08
C ARG A 22 10.94 -6.12 1.87
N THR A 23 11.16 -5.32 2.93
CA THR A 23 11.05 -3.87 2.86
C THR A 23 12.09 -3.29 1.89
N ASP A 24 13.32 -3.79 1.94
CA ASP A 24 14.38 -3.35 1.02
C ASP A 24 14.05 -3.71 -0.43
N LEU A 25 13.49 -4.89 -0.66
CA LEU A 25 13.05 -5.30 -1.99
C LEU A 25 11.92 -4.41 -2.52
N LEU A 26 10.94 -4.10 -1.68
CA LEU A 26 9.84 -3.22 -2.09
C LEU A 26 10.35 -1.83 -2.44
N ARG A 27 11.29 -1.30 -1.66
CA ARG A 27 11.93 0.00 -1.95
C ARG A 27 12.60 -0.02 -3.32
N GLN A 28 13.34 -1.07 -3.63
CA GLN A 28 13.99 -1.24 -4.93
C GLN A 28 12.96 -1.33 -6.06
N GLN A 29 11.87 -2.06 -5.84
CA GLN A 29 10.81 -2.20 -6.83
C GLN A 29 10.14 -0.85 -7.13
N LEU A 30 9.87 -0.06 -6.12
CA LEU A 30 9.29 1.28 -6.30
C LEU A 30 10.22 2.18 -7.10
N ARG A 31 11.51 2.17 -6.79
CA ARG A 31 12.52 2.95 -7.51
C ARG A 31 12.67 2.50 -8.96
N SER A 32 12.69 1.20 -9.21
CA SER A 32 12.87 0.67 -10.57
C SER A 32 11.68 0.99 -11.48
N ARG A 33 10.51 1.25 -10.91
CA ARG A 33 9.32 1.66 -11.67
C ARG A 33 9.18 3.16 -11.79
N GLY A 34 10.12 3.93 -11.23
CA GLY A 34 10.05 5.38 -11.26
C GLY A 34 8.95 5.98 -10.40
N LEU A 35 8.46 5.24 -9.41
CA LEU A 35 7.44 5.72 -8.49
C LEU A 35 8.07 6.51 -7.36
N GLU A 36 7.62 7.75 -7.18
CA GLU A 36 8.06 8.59 -6.07
C GLU A 36 7.34 8.18 -4.79
N PHE A 37 8.08 8.09 -3.71
CA PHE A 37 7.53 7.68 -2.42
C PHE A 37 8.27 8.35 -1.27
N SER A 38 7.57 8.43 -0.14
CA SER A 38 8.16 8.82 1.14
C SER A 38 8.11 7.63 2.07
N GLU A 39 9.14 7.45 2.89
CA GLU A 39 9.12 6.40 3.90
C GLU A 39 8.43 6.90 5.16
N CYS A 40 7.57 6.06 5.71
CA CYS A 40 6.82 6.39 6.93
C CYS A 40 6.72 5.14 7.82
N GLY A 41 6.19 5.31 9.02
CA GLY A 41 5.93 4.21 9.92
C GLY A 41 4.44 4.07 10.17
N VAL A 42 3.93 2.86 10.20
CA VAL A 42 2.55 2.55 10.58
C VAL A 42 2.62 1.45 11.63
N GLU A 43 2.14 1.74 12.85
CA GLU A 43 2.18 0.80 13.97
C GLU A 43 3.57 0.17 14.16
N GLU A 44 4.60 1.01 14.17
CA GLU A 44 6.00 0.61 14.33
C GLU A 44 6.56 -0.23 13.18
N ARG A 45 5.86 -0.30 12.05
CA ARG A 45 6.30 -1.01 10.85
C ARG A 45 6.72 -0.04 9.77
N PRO A 46 7.83 -0.30 9.05
CA PRO A 46 8.18 0.51 7.88
C PRO A 46 7.09 0.43 6.82
N ALA A 47 6.76 1.58 6.25
CA ALA A 47 5.77 1.68 5.20
C ALA A 47 6.19 2.74 4.20
N PHE A 48 5.53 2.74 3.04
CA PHE A 48 5.80 3.68 1.96
C PHE A 48 4.53 4.43 1.60
N ALA A 49 4.64 5.74 1.47
CA ALA A 49 3.53 6.61 1.11
C ALA A 49 3.76 7.15 -0.30
N LEU A 50 2.81 6.94 -1.20
CA LEU A 50 2.88 7.37 -2.59
C LEU A 50 1.65 8.19 -2.95
N VAL A 51 1.86 9.36 -3.57
CA VAL A 51 0.75 10.16 -4.11
C VAL A 51 0.57 9.77 -5.56
N VAL A 52 -0.52 9.11 -5.87
CA VAL A 52 -0.82 8.62 -7.23
C VAL A 52 -2.25 8.96 -7.62
N ASP A 53 -2.49 9.05 -8.92
CA ASP A 53 -3.83 9.24 -9.44
C ASP A 53 -4.59 7.91 -9.39
N LEU A 54 -5.75 7.90 -8.72
CA LEU A 54 -6.54 6.68 -8.55
C LEU A 54 -7.03 6.09 -9.87
N ASP A 55 -7.13 6.91 -10.92
CA ASP A 55 -7.53 6.45 -12.26
C ASP A 55 -6.32 6.14 -13.14
N GLY A 56 -5.11 6.28 -12.61
CA GLY A 56 -3.87 6.14 -13.35
C GLY A 56 -3.23 4.76 -13.23
N VAL A 57 -2.24 4.55 -14.10
CA VAL A 57 -1.47 3.31 -14.15
C VAL A 57 -0.68 3.09 -12.86
N ASP A 58 -0.18 4.17 -12.25
CA ASP A 58 0.63 4.08 -11.04
C ASP A 58 -0.14 3.49 -9.86
N HIS A 59 -1.44 3.84 -9.73
CA HIS A 59 -2.28 3.24 -8.69
C HIS A 59 -2.42 1.72 -8.89
N SER A 60 -2.60 1.29 -10.12
CA SER A 60 -2.66 -0.15 -10.45
C SER A 60 -1.36 -0.86 -10.12
N GLU A 61 -0.22 -0.22 -10.37
CA GLU A 61 1.09 -0.78 -10.02
C GLU A 61 1.29 -0.89 -8.51
N VAL A 62 0.83 0.11 -7.75
CA VAL A 62 0.87 0.07 -6.28
C VAL A 62 0.07 -1.11 -5.75
N ILE A 63 -1.15 -1.31 -6.26
CA ILE A 63 -2.00 -2.44 -5.88
C ILE A 63 -1.33 -3.77 -6.22
N ARG A 64 -0.74 -3.89 -7.41
CA ARG A 64 -0.04 -5.09 -7.84
C ARG A 64 1.12 -5.43 -6.92
N LEU A 65 1.93 -4.42 -6.56
CA LEU A 65 3.04 -4.61 -5.63
C LEU A 65 2.56 -5.01 -4.24
N ALA A 66 1.52 -4.36 -3.72
CA ALA A 66 0.96 -4.70 -2.41
C ALA A 66 0.50 -6.17 -2.37
N ARG A 67 -0.16 -6.63 -3.43
CA ARG A 67 -0.57 -8.05 -3.55
C ARG A 67 0.63 -8.98 -3.60
N ARG A 68 1.67 -8.61 -4.34
CA ARG A 68 2.91 -9.42 -4.44
C ARG A 68 3.55 -9.62 -3.08
N TYR A 69 3.49 -8.63 -2.20
CA TYR A 69 4.04 -8.72 -0.85
C TYR A 69 3.05 -9.26 0.18
N GLY A 70 1.91 -9.79 -0.29
CA GLY A 70 0.95 -10.47 0.57
C GLY A 70 0.12 -9.54 1.45
N GLN A 71 -0.01 -8.28 1.07
CA GLN A 71 -0.82 -7.34 1.83
C GLN A 71 -2.30 -7.61 1.62
N GLU A 72 -3.06 -7.64 2.72
CA GLU A 72 -4.50 -7.87 2.66
C GLU A 72 -5.26 -6.61 2.26
N TYR A 73 -4.67 -5.45 2.52
CA TYR A 73 -5.26 -4.17 2.17
C TYR A 73 -4.18 -3.09 2.07
N ILE A 74 -4.55 -1.98 1.44
CA ILE A 74 -3.77 -0.74 1.49
C ILE A 74 -4.69 0.38 2.00
N VAL A 75 -4.08 1.42 2.56
CA VAL A 75 -4.81 2.61 3.00
C VAL A 75 -4.65 3.68 1.93
N VAL A 76 -5.77 4.29 1.54
CA VAL A 76 -5.81 5.33 0.53
C VAL A 76 -6.42 6.58 1.15
N TRP A 77 -5.64 7.67 1.21
CA TRP A 77 -6.08 8.95 1.72
C TRP A 77 -6.31 9.92 0.57
N ARG A 78 -7.57 10.35 0.40
CA ARG A 78 -7.96 11.22 -0.70
C ARG A 78 -7.72 12.69 -0.36
N GLU A 79 -7.69 13.53 -1.39
CA GLU A 79 -7.53 14.99 -1.25
C GLU A 79 -8.63 15.65 -0.42
N ASP A 80 -9.83 15.06 -0.41
CA ASP A 80 -10.96 15.55 0.39
C ASP A 80 -10.85 15.21 1.89
N GLY A 81 -9.74 14.59 2.31
CA GLY A 81 -9.50 14.21 3.69
C GLY A 81 -10.11 12.88 4.10
N LYS A 82 -10.81 12.21 3.19
CA LYS A 82 -11.42 10.90 3.47
C LYS A 82 -10.40 9.78 3.27
N ALA A 83 -10.40 8.83 4.20
CA ALA A 83 -9.52 7.67 4.14
C ALA A 83 -10.32 6.41 3.86
N PHE A 84 -9.74 5.52 3.07
CA PHE A 84 -10.37 4.28 2.66
C PHE A 84 -9.41 3.11 2.80
N LYS A 85 -9.97 1.96 3.10
CA LYS A 85 -9.26 0.69 3.10
C LYS A 85 -9.60 -0.04 1.81
N TYR A 86 -8.60 -0.26 0.97
CA TYR A 86 -8.76 -1.02 -0.26
C TYR A 86 -8.37 -2.47 0.03
N ASN A 87 -9.37 -3.35 0.10
CA ASN A 87 -9.16 -4.76 0.40
C ASN A 87 -8.67 -5.48 -0.86
N LEU A 88 -7.56 -6.19 -0.72
CA LEU A 88 -6.86 -6.83 -1.83
C LEU A 88 -7.04 -8.36 -1.85
N ALA A 89 -8.01 -8.87 -1.11
CA ALA A 89 -8.25 -10.31 -0.98
C ALA A 89 -8.34 -10.98 -2.36
N PRO A 90 -7.66 -12.12 -2.56
CA PRO A 90 -7.70 -12.83 -3.84
C PRO A 90 -9.10 -13.37 -4.13
N GLY A 91 -9.46 -13.44 -5.42
CA GLY A 91 -10.71 -14.04 -5.89
C GLY A 91 -11.89 -13.09 -6.07
N SER A 92 -11.79 -11.84 -5.66
CA SER A 92 -12.77 -10.82 -5.99
C SER A 92 -12.31 -10.09 -7.25
N GLY A 93 -13.20 -9.75 -8.14
CA GLY A 93 -12.89 -9.12 -9.44
C GLY A 93 -12.29 -7.71 -9.36
N GLY A 94 -11.92 -7.23 -8.19
CA GLY A 94 -11.27 -5.95 -7.94
C GLY A 94 -11.26 -5.66 -6.45
N PRO A 95 -10.50 -4.65 -6.01
CA PRO A 95 -10.47 -4.30 -4.59
C PRO A 95 -11.83 -3.79 -4.13
N SER A 96 -12.35 -4.34 -3.04
CA SER A 96 -13.49 -3.75 -2.37
C SER A 96 -13.00 -2.59 -1.50
N VAL A 97 -13.78 -1.54 -1.40
CA VAL A 97 -13.40 -0.31 -0.72
C VAL A 97 -14.27 -0.13 0.53
N THR A 98 -13.63 0.10 1.66
CA THR A 98 -14.32 0.38 2.93
C THR A 98 -13.84 1.71 3.48
N SER A 99 -14.75 2.59 3.86
CA SER A 99 -14.39 3.85 4.49
C SER A 99 -13.81 3.60 5.89
N ILE A 100 -12.66 4.19 6.18
CA ILE A 100 -12.04 4.06 7.50
C ILE A 100 -12.85 4.79 8.57
N GLU A 101 -13.54 5.86 8.19
CA GLU A 101 -14.39 6.61 9.11
C GLU A 101 -15.57 5.80 9.63
N GLU A 102 -15.95 4.75 8.93
CA GLU A 102 -17.03 3.82 9.33
C GLU A 102 -16.54 2.70 10.23
N LEU A 103 -15.23 2.57 10.42
CA LEU A 103 -14.68 1.58 11.31
C LEU A 103 -14.79 2.06 12.76
N PRO A 104 -15.27 1.21 13.67
CA PRO A 104 -15.40 1.59 15.09
C PRO A 104 -14.05 1.83 15.74
#